data_1ba1bc1e674adbc132b35391963078eb
#
_entry.id   1ba1bc1e674adbc132b35391963078eb
#
_cell.length_a   1.000
_cell.length_b   1.000
_cell.length_c   1.000
_cell.angle_alpha   90.00
_cell.angle_beta   90.00
_cell.angle_gamma   90.00
#
_symmetry.space_group_name_H-M   'P 1'
#
loop_
_entity.id
_entity.type
_entity.pdbx_description
1 polymer ?
#
loop_
_entity_poly.entity_id
_entity_poly.type
_entity_poly.pdbx_seq_one_letter_code
_entity_poly.pdbx_strand_id
1 'polypeptide(L)'
;MDTFLEKYNLPKLNEEEAENLNRPITADKIEVVMKKLPTHKRPGPNGFTGEFYKAFKEELIPILHRLFEKIQNDGRLPSFFYEASIILIPKPDKDTTRKENFRPISLMNIDAKILNKILANRIQQYIKKIIHHNQVEFIPRMQGWYNIRKSINIIHHINNSKDKSHMIISIDVGKAFDKIQHPFLIKHSAKWE
;
A
#
# COMPACT_ATOMS: atom_id res chain seq x y z
N MET A 1 -1.57 9.59 -21.48
CA MET A 1 -2.06 9.26 -20.11
C MET A 1 -3.57 9.51 -20.01
N ASP A 2 -4.04 10.71 -20.27
CA ASP A 2 -5.46 11.07 -20.16
C ASP A 2 -6.34 10.24 -21.10
N THR A 3 -5.91 10.07 -22.35
CA THR A 3 -6.57 9.19 -23.34
C THR A 3 -6.77 7.74 -22.86
N PHE A 4 -5.79 7.21 -22.08
CA PHE A 4 -5.91 5.88 -21.50
C PHE A 4 -6.96 5.87 -20.40
N LEU A 5 -6.91 6.83 -19.48
CA LEU A 5 -7.85 6.90 -18.36
C LEU A 5 -9.30 7.20 -18.81
N GLU A 6 -9.47 7.89 -19.93
CA GLU A 6 -10.79 8.16 -20.54
C GLU A 6 -11.37 6.95 -21.27
N LYS A 7 -10.50 6.15 -21.92
CA LYS A 7 -10.91 4.97 -22.67
C LYS A 7 -11.45 3.84 -21.79
N TYR A 8 -10.90 3.71 -20.57
CA TYR A 8 -11.28 2.64 -19.65
C TYR A 8 -12.26 3.16 -18.61
N ASN A 9 -13.43 2.53 -18.53
CA ASN A 9 -14.41 2.81 -17.48
C ASN A 9 -13.91 2.20 -16.17
N LEU A 10 -13.19 3.02 -15.38
CA LEU A 10 -12.63 2.60 -14.11
C LEU A 10 -13.74 2.48 -13.05
N PRO A 11 -13.65 1.52 -12.13
CA PRO A 11 -14.57 1.43 -11.01
C PRO A 11 -14.57 2.72 -10.19
N LYS A 12 -15.75 3.19 -9.80
CA LYS A 12 -15.92 4.38 -8.97
C LYS A 12 -16.51 4.01 -7.62
N LEU A 13 -16.19 4.81 -6.62
CA LEU A 13 -16.88 4.81 -5.34
C LEU A 13 -18.17 5.61 -5.45
N ASN A 14 -19.16 5.28 -4.65
CA ASN A 14 -20.34 6.13 -4.51
C ASN A 14 -20.01 7.31 -3.58
N GLU A 15 -20.91 8.33 -3.55
CA GLU A 15 -20.71 9.55 -2.75
C GLU A 15 -20.51 9.26 -1.25
N GLU A 16 -21.28 8.35 -0.68
CA GLU A 16 -21.15 7.95 0.72
C GLU A 16 -19.78 7.31 1.02
N GLU A 17 -19.27 6.48 0.12
CA GLU A 17 -17.98 5.82 0.23
C GLU A 17 -16.82 6.81 0.11
N ALA A 18 -16.92 7.77 -0.82
CA ALA A 18 -15.96 8.84 -0.97
C ALA A 18 -15.95 9.75 0.27
N GLU A 19 -17.12 10.12 0.79
CA GLU A 19 -17.24 10.87 2.05
C GLU A 19 -16.62 10.12 3.23
N ASN A 20 -16.85 8.80 3.34
CA ASN A 20 -16.24 7.96 4.37
C ASN A 20 -14.71 7.92 4.29
N LEU A 21 -14.11 7.96 3.10
CA LEU A 21 -12.67 8.07 2.93
C LEU A 21 -12.13 9.42 3.39
N ASN A 22 -12.91 10.49 3.20
CA ASN A 22 -12.53 11.87 3.52
C ASN A 22 -12.81 12.28 4.98
N ARG A 23 -13.48 11.44 5.77
CA ARG A 23 -13.78 11.74 7.19
C ARG A 23 -12.52 12.10 7.98
N PRO A 24 -12.61 13.03 8.94
CA PRO A 24 -11.49 13.37 9.82
C PRO A 24 -10.92 12.15 10.54
N ILE A 25 -9.64 12.23 10.87
CA ILE A 25 -8.97 11.23 11.69
C ILE A 25 -9.33 11.51 13.16
N THR A 26 -9.88 10.52 13.85
CA THR A 26 -10.25 10.64 15.26
C THR A 26 -9.17 10.08 16.19
N ALA A 27 -9.16 10.52 17.45
CA ALA A 27 -8.26 10.00 18.49
C ALA A 27 -8.38 8.47 18.64
N ASP A 28 -9.60 7.91 18.59
CA ASP A 28 -9.84 6.46 18.68
C ASP A 28 -9.14 5.70 17.58
N LYS A 29 -9.14 6.22 16.33
CA LYS A 29 -8.44 5.57 15.21
C LYS A 29 -6.94 5.56 15.42
N ILE A 30 -6.39 6.63 15.98
CA ILE A 30 -4.96 6.73 16.33
C ILE A 30 -4.65 5.69 17.41
N GLU A 31 -5.44 5.63 18.48
CA GLU A 31 -5.27 4.69 19.56
C GLU A 31 -5.29 3.23 19.09
N VAL A 32 -6.27 2.86 18.27
CA VAL A 32 -6.39 1.50 17.71
C VAL A 32 -5.14 1.11 16.92
N VAL A 33 -4.57 2.04 16.16
CA VAL A 33 -3.34 1.77 15.39
C VAL A 33 -2.13 1.70 16.32
N MET A 34 -2.01 2.60 17.29
CA MET A 34 -0.91 2.59 18.26
C MET A 34 -0.86 1.30 19.08
N LYS A 35 -1.99 0.79 19.55
CA LYS A 35 -2.09 -0.51 20.26
C LYS A 35 -1.54 -1.68 19.42
N LYS A 36 -1.68 -1.61 18.10
CA LYS A 36 -1.26 -2.66 17.15
C LYS A 36 0.14 -2.45 16.56
N LEU A 37 0.88 -1.44 16.99
CA LEU A 37 2.26 -1.25 16.52
C LEU A 37 3.10 -2.50 16.83
N PRO A 38 3.96 -2.94 15.90
CA PRO A 38 4.85 -4.06 16.17
C PRO A 38 5.90 -3.68 17.22
N THR A 39 6.27 -4.63 18.06
CA THR A 39 7.37 -4.53 19.02
C THR A 39 8.68 -5.04 18.41
N HIS A 40 9.81 -4.71 19.03
CA HIS A 40 11.15 -5.15 18.61
C HIS A 40 11.49 -4.81 17.14
N LYS A 41 10.97 -3.67 16.65
CA LYS A 41 11.32 -3.13 15.33
C LYS A 41 12.19 -1.90 15.46
N ARG A 42 13.14 -1.76 14.53
CA ARG A 42 14.03 -0.60 14.48
C ARG A 42 13.24 0.69 14.25
N PRO A 43 13.59 1.77 14.95
CA PRO A 43 12.98 3.09 14.75
C PRO A 43 13.37 3.70 13.40
N GLY A 44 12.69 4.80 13.07
CA GLY A 44 13.10 5.71 12.01
C GLY A 44 14.20 6.69 12.46
N PRO A 45 14.48 7.73 11.68
CA PRO A 45 15.53 8.72 11.97
C PRO A 45 15.39 9.41 13.33
N ASN A 46 14.15 9.63 13.82
CA ASN A 46 13.91 10.25 15.11
C ASN A 46 14.23 9.40 16.35
N GLY A 47 14.55 8.11 16.15
CA GLY A 47 14.95 7.19 17.22
C GLY A 47 13.80 6.64 18.08
N PHE A 48 12.58 7.08 17.95
CA PHE A 48 11.44 6.59 18.73
C PHE A 48 10.91 5.26 18.19
N THR A 49 10.75 4.28 19.09
CA THR A 49 10.26 2.93 18.75
C THR A 49 8.76 2.80 18.92
N GLY A 50 8.18 1.69 18.42
CA GLY A 50 6.76 1.38 18.62
C GLY A 50 6.40 1.19 20.09
N GLU A 51 7.34 0.68 20.90
CA GLU A 51 7.18 0.53 22.35
C GLU A 51 7.05 1.88 23.06
N PHE A 52 7.85 2.88 22.67
CA PHE A 52 7.74 4.26 23.17
C PHE A 52 6.33 4.80 22.93
N TYR A 53 5.83 4.70 21.71
CA TYR A 53 4.48 5.17 21.38
C TYR A 53 3.38 4.43 22.14
N LYS A 54 3.57 3.14 22.43
CA LYS A 54 2.62 2.39 23.27
C LYS A 54 2.65 2.80 24.74
N ALA A 55 3.85 3.02 25.27
CA ALA A 55 4.02 3.40 26.67
C ALA A 55 3.44 4.78 26.97
N PHE A 56 3.65 5.75 26.08
CA PHE A 56 3.21 7.14 26.23
C PHE A 56 1.98 7.48 25.38
N LYS A 57 1.09 6.51 25.17
CA LYS A 57 -0.05 6.69 24.27
C LYS A 57 -1.01 7.80 24.70
N GLU A 58 -1.25 7.94 26.00
CA GLU A 58 -2.18 8.93 26.57
C GLU A 58 -1.72 10.37 26.23
N GLU A 59 -0.41 10.61 26.31
CA GLU A 59 0.20 11.90 26.04
C GLU A 59 0.34 12.17 24.53
N LEU A 60 0.64 11.11 23.76
CA LEU A 60 0.94 11.23 22.32
C LEU A 60 -0.31 11.30 21.45
N ILE A 61 -1.43 10.69 21.84
CA ILE A 61 -2.67 10.71 21.05
C ILE A 61 -3.14 12.14 20.77
N PRO A 62 -3.25 13.07 21.76
CA PRO A 62 -3.66 14.43 21.51
C PRO A 62 -2.71 15.20 20.57
N ILE A 63 -1.40 14.92 20.66
CA ILE A 63 -0.37 15.54 19.82
C ILE A 63 -0.51 15.07 18.39
N LEU A 64 -0.61 13.75 18.17
CA LEU A 64 -0.78 13.17 16.86
C LEU A 64 -2.12 13.57 16.22
N HIS A 65 -3.18 13.68 17.01
CA HIS A 65 -4.48 14.13 16.52
C HIS A 65 -4.39 15.53 15.92
N ARG A 66 -3.84 16.51 16.68
CA ARG A 66 -3.62 17.87 16.17
C ARG A 66 -2.70 17.90 14.94
N LEU A 67 -1.66 17.07 14.92
CA LEU A 67 -0.77 16.97 13.78
C LEU A 67 -1.51 16.49 12.53
N PHE A 68 -2.32 15.43 12.65
CA PHE A 68 -3.06 14.86 11.52
C PHE A 68 -4.20 15.76 11.05
N GLU A 69 -4.87 16.47 11.94
CA GLU A 69 -5.81 17.54 11.57
C GLU A 69 -5.12 18.64 10.75
N LYS A 70 -3.96 19.10 11.20
CA LYS A 70 -3.19 20.10 10.47
C LYS A 70 -2.78 19.59 9.09
N ILE A 71 -2.30 18.36 8.98
CA ILE A 71 -1.95 17.74 7.69
C ILE A 71 -3.18 17.68 6.76
N GLN A 72 -4.34 17.32 7.29
CA GLN A 72 -5.59 17.23 6.52
C GLN A 72 -6.05 18.62 6.04
N ASN A 73 -5.95 19.63 6.87
CA ASN A 73 -6.35 21.00 6.53
C ASN A 73 -5.38 21.67 5.55
N ASP A 74 -4.07 21.50 5.78
CA ASP A 74 -3.03 22.15 4.97
C ASP A 74 -2.75 21.40 3.64
N GLY A 75 -3.17 20.13 3.52
CA GLY A 75 -2.85 19.26 2.40
C GLY A 75 -1.36 18.98 2.21
N ARG A 76 -0.55 19.21 3.24
CA ARG A 76 0.92 19.09 3.18
C ARG A 76 1.44 18.26 4.35
N LEU A 77 2.36 17.34 4.03
CA LEU A 77 3.07 16.58 5.05
C LEU A 77 4.27 17.37 5.57
N PRO A 78 4.56 17.33 6.89
CA PRO A 78 5.80 17.86 7.45
C PRO A 78 7.05 17.19 6.86
N SER A 79 8.19 17.87 6.85
CA SER A 79 9.44 17.38 6.26
C SER A 79 9.88 16.02 6.82
N PHE A 80 9.73 15.80 8.12
CA PHE A 80 10.13 14.56 8.77
C PHE A 80 9.32 13.31 8.34
N PHE A 81 8.19 13.50 7.64
CA PHE A 81 7.45 12.39 6.99
C PHE A 81 8.16 11.86 5.75
N TYR A 82 9.01 12.68 5.14
CA TYR A 82 9.80 12.29 3.97
C TYR A 82 11.17 11.72 4.34
N GLU A 83 11.52 11.73 5.63
CA GLU A 83 12.79 11.21 6.11
C GLU A 83 12.70 9.73 6.41
N ALA A 84 13.72 8.97 6.00
CA ALA A 84 13.86 7.56 6.31
C ALA A 84 15.32 7.15 6.37
N SER A 85 15.65 6.22 7.26
CA SER A 85 16.94 5.53 7.24
C SER A 85 16.85 4.34 6.29
N ILE A 86 17.75 4.25 5.31
CA ILE A 86 17.76 3.13 4.35
C ILE A 86 18.76 2.08 4.82
N ILE A 87 18.29 0.84 5.01
CA ILE A 87 19.10 -0.33 5.31
C ILE A 87 19.14 -1.25 4.11
N LEU A 88 20.32 -1.72 3.76
CA LEU A 88 20.51 -2.69 2.69
C LEU A 88 20.55 -4.11 3.27
N ILE A 89 19.62 -4.96 2.85
CA ILE A 89 19.59 -6.37 3.25
C ILE A 89 19.99 -7.23 2.07
N PRO A 90 21.00 -8.11 2.21
CA PRO A 90 21.38 -9.00 1.12
C PRO A 90 20.27 -9.98 0.80
N LYS A 91 20.10 -10.30 -0.48
CA LYS A 91 19.22 -11.37 -0.93
C LYS A 91 19.83 -12.72 -0.54
N PRO A 92 19.03 -13.69 -0.06
CA PRO A 92 19.52 -15.02 0.25
C PRO A 92 20.25 -15.63 -0.95
N ASP A 93 21.38 -16.32 -0.68
CA ASP A 93 22.15 -17.08 -1.67
C ASP A 93 22.65 -16.26 -2.88
N LYS A 94 22.80 -14.93 -2.71
CA LYS A 94 23.34 -14.04 -3.74
C LYS A 94 24.68 -13.45 -3.33
N ASP A 95 25.52 -13.22 -4.33
CA ASP A 95 26.81 -12.56 -4.17
C ASP A 95 26.62 -11.12 -3.63
N THR A 96 27.15 -10.87 -2.44
CA THR A 96 27.06 -9.58 -1.73
C THR A 96 28.02 -8.52 -2.25
N THR A 97 28.86 -8.82 -3.24
CA THR A 97 29.72 -7.82 -3.89
C THR A 97 28.95 -6.97 -4.91
N ARG A 98 27.74 -7.42 -5.32
CA ARG A 98 26.92 -6.77 -6.32
C ARG A 98 25.75 -6.02 -5.70
N LYS A 99 25.60 -4.73 -6.02
CA LYS A 99 24.55 -3.84 -5.48
C LYS A 99 23.12 -4.33 -5.79
N GLU A 100 22.90 -4.96 -6.93
CA GLU A 100 21.60 -5.51 -7.35
C GLU A 100 21.13 -6.69 -6.46
N ASN A 101 22.02 -7.27 -5.68
CA ASN A 101 21.74 -8.36 -4.76
C ASN A 101 21.32 -7.89 -3.37
N PHE A 102 21.12 -6.59 -3.17
CA PHE A 102 20.56 -6.04 -1.96
C PHE A 102 19.11 -5.60 -2.14
N ARG A 103 18.36 -5.64 -1.03
CA ARG A 103 17.03 -5.06 -0.91
C ARG A 103 17.13 -3.82 -0.03
N PRO A 104 16.88 -2.61 -0.56
CA PRO A 104 16.76 -1.42 0.29
C PRO A 104 15.47 -1.50 1.10
N ILE A 105 15.57 -1.26 2.41
CA ILE A 105 14.42 -1.15 3.32
C ILE A 105 14.45 0.23 3.95
N SER A 106 13.38 0.99 3.77
CA SER A 106 13.22 2.31 4.36
C SER A 106 12.61 2.22 5.75
N LEU A 107 13.33 2.72 6.74
CA LEU A 107 12.86 2.85 8.12
C LEU A 107 12.31 4.26 8.32
N MET A 108 11.02 4.42 8.20
CA MET A 108 10.30 5.67 8.41
C MET A 108 10.02 5.90 9.90
N ASN A 109 9.78 7.14 10.28
CA ASN A 109 9.31 7.51 11.61
C ASN A 109 7.95 6.88 11.93
N ILE A 110 7.71 6.61 13.21
CA ILE A 110 6.48 5.93 13.66
C ILE A 110 5.24 6.80 13.40
N ASP A 111 5.34 8.12 13.54
CA ASP A 111 4.25 9.06 13.23
C ASP A 111 3.72 8.84 11.81
N ALA A 112 4.62 8.80 10.83
CA ALA A 112 4.30 8.54 9.44
C ALA A 112 3.68 7.14 9.23
N LYS A 113 4.19 6.12 9.95
CA LYS A 113 3.62 4.77 9.92
C LYS A 113 2.20 4.72 10.48
N ILE A 114 1.92 5.48 11.56
CA ILE A 114 0.58 5.56 12.16
C ILE A 114 -0.40 6.18 11.16
N LEU A 115 -0.06 7.33 10.57
CA LEU A 115 -0.90 7.98 9.56
C LEU A 115 -1.15 7.06 8.37
N ASN A 116 -0.08 6.50 7.78
CA ASN A 116 -0.19 5.59 6.65
C ASN A 116 -1.05 4.36 6.97
N LYS A 117 -0.97 3.82 8.19
CA LYS A 117 -1.79 2.68 8.61
C LYS A 117 -3.26 3.04 8.75
N ILE A 118 -3.58 4.24 9.24
CA ILE A 118 -4.97 4.75 9.31
C ILE A 118 -5.54 4.88 7.89
N LEU A 119 -4.80 5.52 6.98
CA LEU A 119 -5.22 5.68 5.59
C LEU A 119 -5.37 4.33 4.87
N ALA A 120 -4.41 3.43 5.04
CA ALA A 120 -4.48 2.08 4.49
C ALA A 120 -5.71 1.32 4.99
N ASN A 121 -6.05 1.42 6.28
CA ASN A 121 -7.23 0.78 6.83
C ASN A 121 -8.54 1.35 6.24
N ARG A 122 -8.57 2.64 5.89
CA ARG A 122 -9.72 3.25 5.19
C ARG A 122 -9.86 2.69 3.77
N ILE A 123 -8.80 2.72 2.98
CA ILE A 123 -8.80 2.24 1.60
C ILE A 123 -9.12 0.74 1.53
N GLN A 124 -8.63 -0.06 2.47
CA GLN A 124 -8.88 -1.51 2.50
C GLN A 124 -10.36 -1.90 2.55
N GLN A 125 -11.24 -1.02 3.04
CA GLN A 125 -12.68 -1.28 3.08
C GLN A 125 -13.28 -1.33 1.67
N TYR A 126 -12.74 -0.53 0.76
CA TYR A 126 -13.25 -0.35 -0.60
C TYR A 126 -12.36 -0.98 -1.68
N ILE A 127 -11.18 -1.49 -1.30
CA ILE A 127 -10.17 -1.98 -2.25
C ILE A 127 -10.71 -3.02 -3.23
N LYS A 128 -11.63 -3.89 -2.79
CA LYS A 128 -12.25 -4.91 -3.65
C LYS A 128 -13.19 -4.34 -4.70
N LYS A 129 -13.71 -3.14 -4.51
CA LYS A 129 -14.55 -2.45 -5.49
C LYS A 129 -13.72 -1.72 -6.53
N ILE A 130 -12.56 -1.21 -6.10
CA ILE A 130 -11.66 -0.39 -6.92
C ILE A 130 -10.75 -1.25 -7.79
N ILE A 131 -10.28 -2.38 -7.25
CA ILE A 131 -9.30 -3.24 -7.94
C ILE A 131 -10.01 -4.37 -8.68
N HIS A 132 -9.51 -4.65 -9.89
CA HIS A 132 -10.03 -5.74 -10.72
C HIS A 132 -9.97 -7.09 -9.97
N HIS A 133 -11.02 -7.88 -10.06
CA HIS A 133 -11.20 -9.15 -9.35
C HIS A 133 -10.13 -10.22 -9.62
N ASN A 134 -9.34 -10.07 -10.68
CA ASN A 134 -8.20 -10.96 -10.96
C ASN A 134 -6.95 -10.60 -10.15
N GLN A 135 -6.87 -9.41 -9.56
CA GLN A 135 -5.81 -9.04 -8.64
C GLN A 135 -6.11 -9.66 -7.27
N VAL A 136 -5.25 -10.56 -6.83
CA VAL A 136 -5.44 -11.30 -5.57
C VAL A 136 -4.40 -10.96 -4.51
N GLU A 137 -3.20 -10.54 -4.91
CA GLU A 137 -2.14 -10.19 -3.97
C GLU A 137 -2.44 -8.87 -3.25
N PHE A 138 -2.12 -8.82 -1.95
CA PHE A 138 -2.35 -7.68 -1.06
C PHE A 138 -3.83 -7.30 -0.86
N ILE A 139 -4.76 -8.10 -1.38
CA ILE A 139 -6.19 -7.89 -1.18
C ILE A 139 -6.66 -8.73 0.01
N PRO A 140 -7.33 -8.14 1.02
CA PRO A 140 -7.81 -8.88 2.18
C PRO A 140 -8.71 -10.05 1.79
N ARG A 141 -8.45 -11.24 2.36
CA ARG A 141 -9.19 -12.49 2.11
C ARG A 141 -9.09 -13.04 0.69
N MET A 142 -8.15 -12.54 -0.14
CA MET A 142 -7.81 -13.14 -1.41
C MET A 142 -6.51 -13.94 -1.25
N GLN A 143 -6.37 -15.02 -2.01
CA GLN A 143 -5.19 -15.89 -1.98
C GLN A 143 -4.65 -16.10 -3.38
N GLY A 144 -3.33 -16.03 -3.56
CA GLY A 144 -2.66 -16.19 -4.86
C GLY A 144 -2.96 -17.51 -5.55
N TRP A 145 -3.27 -18.59 -4.78
CA TRP A 145 -3.62 -19.86 -5.35
C TRP A 145 -4.87 -19.83 -6.25
N TYR A 146 -5.79 -18.87 -6.08
CA TYR A 146 -6.91 -18.69 -7.00
C TYR A 146 -6.46 -18.42 -8.44
N ASN A 147 -5.42 -17.59 -8.60
CA ASN A 147 -4.85 -17.33 -9.92
C ASN A 147 -4.14 -18.54 -10.49
N ILE A 148 -3.42 -19.30 -9.65
CA ILE A 148 -2.77 -20.55 -10.07
C ILE A 148 -3.83 -21.55 -10.57
N ARG A 149 -4.89 -21.77 -9.81
CA ARG A 149 -5.97 -22.68 -10.20
C ARG A 149 -6.68 -22.22 -11.49
N LYS A 150 -6.91 -20.92 -11.63
CA LYS A 150 -7.49 -20.34 -12.86
C LYS A 150 -6.60 -20.61 -14.06
N SER A 151 -5.28 -20.43 -13.93
CA SER A 151 -4.31 -20.71 -14.98
C SER A 151 -4.30 -22.20 -15.35
N ILE A 152 -4.33 -23.10 -14.36
CA ILE A 152 -4.42 -24.55 -14.58
C ILE A 152 -5.70 -24.91 -15.34
N ASN A 153 -6.84 -24.35 -14.97
CA ASN A 153 -8.11 -24.60 -15.64
C ASN A 153 -8.09 -24.12 -17.11
N ILE A 154 -7.46 -22.95 -17.37
CA ILE A 154 -7.29 -22.45 -18.73
C ILE A 154 -6.40 -23.36 -19.55
N ILE A 155 -5.27 -23.81 -19.02
CA ILE A 155 -4.36 -24.76 -19.69
C ILE A 155 -5.09 -26.06 -20.02
N HIS A 156 -5.85 -26.59 -19.05
CA HIS A 156 -6.62 -27.83 -19.27
C HIS A 156 -7.68 -27.64 -20.37
N HIS A 157 -8.39 -26.50 -20.38
CA HIS A 157 -9.34 -26.18 -21.44
C HIS A 157 -8.68 -26.07 -22.81
N ILE A 158 -7.53 -25.39 -22.89
CA ILE A 158 -6.75 -25.24 -24.12
C ILE A 158 -6.30 -26.60 -24.65
N ASN A 159 -5.78 -27.49 -23.80
CA ASN A 159 -5.31 -28.79 -24.19
C ASN A 159 -6.43 -29.72 -24.74
N ASN A 160 -7.67 -29.47 -24.31
CA ASN A 160 -8.84 -30.21 -24.83
C ASN A 160 -9.43 -29.58 -26.11
N SER A 161 -9.00 -28.37 -26.49
CA SER A 161 -9.46 -27.66 -27.70
C SER A 161 -8.53 -27.97 -28.84
N LYS A 162 -9.00 -28.79 -29.80
CA LYS A 162 -8.14 -29.36 -30.90
C LYS A 162 -7.87 -28.38 -32.05
N ASP A 163 -8.59 -27.26 -32.16
CA ASP A 163 -8.67 -26.48 -33.40
C ASP A 163 -7.95 -25.15 -33.41
N LYS A 164 -7.23 -24.77 -32.33
CA LYS A 164 -6.53 -23.48 -32.27
C LYS A 164 -5.20 -23.55 -31.53
N SER A 165 -4.20 -22.88 -32.08
CA SER A 165 -2.94 -22.63 -31.38
C SER A 165 -3.14 -21.52 -30.32
N HIS A 166 -2.73 -21.78 -29.10
CA HIS A 166 -2.82 -20.83 -27.99
C HIS A 166 -1.43 -20.53 -27.44
N MET A 167 -1.27 -19.34 -26.90
CA MET A 167 -0.04 -18.90 -26.24
C MET A 167 -0.37 -18.33 -24.86
N ILE A 168 0.40 -18.70 -23.87
CA ILE A 168 0.35 -18.11 -22.53
C ILE A 168 1.59 -17.24 -22.33
N ILE A 169 1.39 -15.96 -22.03
CA ILE A 169 2.48 -15.03 -21.77
C ILE A 169 2.48 -14.71 -20.28
N SER A 170 3.61 -14.99 -19.61
CA SER A 170 3.86 -14.55 -18.24
C SER A 170 4.77 -13.33 -18.25
N ILE A 171 4.32 -12.24 -17.61
CA ILE A 171 5.07 -10.99 -17.55
C ILE A 171 5.32 -10.65 -16.08
N ASP A 172 6.58 -10.46 -15.71
CA ASP A 172 6.99 -9.96 -14.41
C ASP A 172 7.52 -8.53 -14.54
N VAL A 173 7.07 -7.65 -13.63
CA VAL A 173 7.47 -6.24 -13.63
C VAL A 173 8.62 -6.04 -12.65
N GLY A 174 9.83 -5.91 -13.17
CA GLY A 174 11.00 -5.61 -12.36
C GLY A 174 10.92 -4.22 -11.71
N LYS A 175 11.06 -4.15 -10.38
CA LYS A 175 11.03 -2.90 -9.59
C LYS A 175 9.73 -2.11 -9.76
N ALA A 176 8.59 -2.77 -9.67
CA ALA A 176 7.28 -2.17 -9.91
C ALA A 176 7.05 -0.87 -9.11
N PHE A 177 7.38 -0.86 -7.81
CA PHE A 177 7.20 0.31 -6.95
C PHE A 177 8.13 1.48 -7.30
N ASP A 178 9.35 1.20 -7.76
CA ASP A 178 10.31 2.24 -8.14
C ASP A 178 9.98 2.88 -9.50
N LYS A 179 9.22 2.18 -10.34
CA LYS A 179 8.89 2.60 -11.71
C LYS A 179 7.50 3.22 -11.85
N ILE A 180 6.71 3.23 -10.79
CA ILE A 180 5.36 3.80 -10.84
C ILE A 180 5.43 5.31 -11.10
N GLN A 181 4.64 5.79 -12.04
CA GLN A 181 4.54 7.21 -12.32
C GLN A 181 3.56 7.86 -11.34
N HIS A 182 4.07 8.63 -10.37
CA HIS A 182 3.24 9.30 -9.36
C HIS A 182 2.12 10.17 -9.97
N PRO A 183 2.34 10.96 -11.03
CA PRO A 183 1.26 11.71 -11.67
C PRO A 183 0.15 10.81 -12.23
N PHE A 184 0.50 9.64 -12.76
CA PHE A 184 -0.50 8.67 -13.23
C PHE A 184 -1.32 8.12 -12.07
N LEU A 185 -0.67 7.76 -10.96
CA LEU A 185 -1.36 7.26 -9.77
C LEU A 185 -2.35 8.29 -9.20
N ILE A 186 -1.92 9.56 -9.10
CA ILE A 186 -2.78 10.65 -8.61
C ILE A 186 -3.99 10.85 -9.52
N LYS A 187 -3.78 10.92 -10.85
CA LYS A 187 -4.87 11.06 -11.81
C LYS A 187 -5.82 9.86 -11.80
N HIS A 188 -5.27 8.65 -11.63
CA HIS A 188 -6.08 7.44 -11.51
C HIS A 188 -6.94 7.48 -10.25
N SER A 189 -6.37 7.87 -9.12
CA SER A 189 -7.11 7.96 -7.84
C SER A 189 -8.23 9.02 -7.89
N ALA A 190 -7.99 10.15 -8.54
CA ALA A 190 -9.00 11.19 -8.75
C ALA A 190 -10.21 10.73 -9.62
N LYS A 191 -10.12 9.61 -10.32
CA LYS A 191 -11.24 9.01 -11.06
C LYS A 191 -12.15 8.13 -10.19
N TRP A 192 -11.76 7.86 -8.93
CA TRP A 192 -12.59 7.08 -7.99
C TRP A 192 -13.70 7.94 -7.36
N GLU A 193 -13.56 9.25 -7.40
CA GLU A 193 -14.59 10.24 -7.05
C GLU A 193 -15.54 10.46 -8.27
#